data_7f1668169d0d2e3eff393f8af2190850
#
_entry.id   7f1668169d0d2e3eff393f8af2190850
#
_cell.length_a   1.000
_cell.length_b   1.000
_cell.length_c   1.000
_cell.angle_alpha   90.00
_cell.angle_beta   90.00
_cell.angle_gamma   90.00
#
_symmetry.space_group_name_H-M   'P 1'
#
loop_
_entity.id
_entity.type
_entity.pdbx_description
1 polymer ?
#
loop_
_entity_poly.entity_id
_entity_poly.type
_entity_poly.pdbx_seq_one_letter_code
_entity_poly.pdbx_strand_id
1 'polypeptide(L)'
;MMTIKSNAQKLLAILLMAIVAMAASTSAARAKISQRDQQALSQADLVFIATVRKNGMQSKAAPVWFTNGTDNNSILIQTEHTTWKAKRIRRGSPVLVWIGKPGGPAFIGKAEITNDSALQNKFLTDFRQKYWQSRLLGMGPSRAEFVSGEQVAIKITPLRDLPEGFTSAPGTPPPPLESATTK
;
A
#
# COMPACT_ATOMS: atom_id res chain seq x y z
N MET A 1 -23.11 -54.55 -28.91
CA MET A 1 -21.98 -54.37 -28.01
C MET A 1 -21.38 -52.99 -28.23
N MET A 2 -22.18 -51.97 -27.95
CA MET A 2 -21.85 -50.57 -28.20
C MET A 2 -22.56 -49.72 -27.12
N THR A 3 -21.83 -49.04 -26.23
CA THR A 3 -22.28 -47.81 -25.53
C THR A 3 -21.64 -47.54 -24.16
N ILE A 4 -20.69 -48.37 -23.70
CA ILE A 4 -20.08 -48.12 -22.38
C ILE A 4 -18.90 -47.15 -22.40
N LYS A 5 -18.19 -47.01 -23.57
CA LYS A 5 -17.05 -46.08 -23.69
C LYS A 5 -17.41 -44.59 -23.69
N SER A 6 -18.63 -44.20 -24.08
CA SER A 6 -19.04 -42.79 -24.17
C SER A 6 -19.26 -42.12 -22.80
N ASN A 7 -19.73 -42.88 -21.81
CA ASN A 7 -20.06 -42.28 -20.50
C ASN A 7 -18.83 -42.07 -19.62
N ALA A 8 -17.81 -42.90 -19.74
CA ALA A 8 -16.55 -42.73 -19.01
C ALA A 8 -15.76 -41.52 -19.48
N GLN A 9 -15.77 -41.23 -20.79
CA GLN A 9 -15.13 -40.02 -21.33
C GLN A 9 -15.83 -38.73 -20.93
N LYS A 10 -17.18 -38.74 -20.84
CA LYS A 10 -17.95 -37.59 -20.38
C LYS A 10 -17.75 -37.31 -18.89
N LEU A 11 -17.67 -38.36 -18.06
CA LEU A 11 -17.37 -38.24 -16.64
C LEU A 11 -15.96 -37.72 -16.39
N LEU A 12 -14.97 -38.14 -17.17
CA LEU A 12 -13.60 -37.68 -17.06
C LEU A 12 -13.48 -36.19 -17.46
N ALA A 13 -14.19 -35.75 -18.51
CA ALA A 13 -14.20 -34.37 -18.93
C ALA A 13 -14.88 -33.44 -17.91
N ILE A 14 -15.95 -33.89 -17.27
CA ILE A 14 -16.63 -33.12 -16.20
C ILE A 14 -15.74 -33.02 -14.95
N LEU A 15 -15.03 -34.09 -14.60
CA LEU A 15 -14.09 -34.08 -13.47
C LEU A 15 -12.89 -33.15 -13.71
N LEU A 16 -12.35 -33.14 -14.94
CA LEU A 16 -11.27 -32.20 -15.30
C LEU A 16 -11.74 -30.75 -15.27
N MET A 17 -12.94 -30.45 -15.76
CA MET A 17 -13.50 -29.09 -15.68
C MET A 17 -13.73 -28.61 -14.23
N ALA A 18 -14.13 -29.49 -13.34
CA ALA A 18 -14.32 -29.15 -11.93
C ALA A 18 -13.00 -28.85 -11.22
N ILE A 19 -11.90 -29.53 -11.58
CA ILE A 19 -10.57 -29.29 -11.02
C ILE A 19 -10.00 -27.95 -11.52
N VAL A 20 -10.21 -27.62 -12.78
CA VAL A 20 -9.77 -26.30 -13.35
C VAL A 20 -10.55 -25.13 -12.75
N ALA A 21 -11.84 -25.31 -12.43
CA ALA A 21 -12.64 -24.27 -11.79
C ALA A 21 -12.23 -24.01 -10.32
N MET A 22 -11.71 -25.00 -9.61
CA MET A 22 -11.20 -24.83 -8.23
C MET A 22 -9.84 -24.13 -8.15
N ALA A 23 -9.03 -24.17 -9.20
CA ALA A 23 -7.71 -23.55 -9.24
C ALA A 23 -7.74 -22.03 -9.49
N ALA A 24 -8.88 -21.47 -9.88
CA ALA A 24 -9.01 -20.07 -10.27
C ALA A 24 -9.47 -19.11 -9.16
N SER A 25 -9.65 -19.56 -7.92
CA SER A 25 -10.26 -18.75 -6.86
C SER A 25 -9.33 -18.37 -5.70
N THR A 26 -8.02 -18.40 -5.87
CA THR A 26 -7.12 -17.69 -4.95
C THR A 26 -7.04 -16.22 -5.38
N SER A 27 -8.16 -15.53 -5.34
CA SER A 27 -8.18 -14.07 -5.24
C SER A 27 -7.49 -13.75 -3.92
N ALA A 28 -6.22 -13.37 -3.97
CA ALA A 28 -5.52 -12.87 -2.80
C ALA A 28 -6.38 -11.75 -2.23
N ALA A 29 -7.04 -12.00 -1.12
CA ALA A 29 -7.88 -11.02 -0.45
C ALA A 29 -6.98 -9.82 -0.17
N ARG A 30 -7.19 -8.75 -0.94
CA ARG A 30 -6.42 -7.51 -0.81
C ARG A 30 -6.67 -7.01 0.60
N ALA A 31 -5.63 -6.94 1.43
CA ALA A 31 -5.78 -6.49 2.79
C ALA A 31 -6.41 -5.09 2.78
N LYS A 32 -7.47 -4.93 3.55
CA LYS A 32 -8.14 -3.64 3.73
C LYS A 32 -7.47 -2.93 4.90
N ILE A 33 -7.48 -1.59 4.87
CA ILE A 33 -7.14 -0.82 6.07
C ILE A 33 -8.09 -1.25 7.18
N SER A 34 -7.55 -1.70 8.30
CA SER A 34 -8.37 -2.12 9.45
C SER A 34 -9.20 -0.95 9.99
N GLN A 35 -10.31 -1.24 10.66
CA GLN A 35 -11.15 -0.20 11.26
C GLN A 35 -10.34 0.67 12.25
N ARG A 36 -9.46 0.04 13.04
CA ARG A 36 -8.53 0.72 13.95
C ARG A 36 -7.66 1.74 13.20
N ASP A 37 -7.05 1.31 12.10
CA ASP A 37 -6.16 2.16 11.32
C ASP A 37 -6.91 3.25 10.56
N GLN A 38 -8.14 2.97 10.09
CA GLN A 38 -9.02 4.00 9.50
C GLN A 38 -9.35 5.09 10.51
N GLN A 39 -9.70 4.71 11.74
CA GLN A 39 -9.97 5.67 12.80
C GLN A 39 -8.71 6.49 13.15
N ALA A 40 -7.55 5.84 13.25
CA ALA A 40 -6.29 6.53 13.48
C ALA A 40 -5.93 7.50 12.33
N LEU A 41 -6.13 7.09 11.07
CA LEU A 41 -5.89 7.96 9.90
C LEU A 41 -6.82 9.16 9.86
N SER A 42 -8.06 9.03 10.33
CA SER A 42 -9.01 10.18 10.37
C SER A 42 -8.60 11.26 11.37
N GLN A 43 -7.80 10.91 12.37
CA GLN A 43 -7.34 11.81 13.44
C GLN A 43 -5.90 12.29 13.25
N ALA A 44 -5.13 11.62 12.38
CA ALA A 44 -3.72 11.91 12.22
C ALA A 44 -3.45 12.99 11.16
N ASP A 45 -2.52 13.88 11.46
CA ASP A 45 -2.00 14.87 10.49
C ASP A 45 -0.87 14.28 9.64
N LEU A 46 -0.12 13.32 10.18
CA LEU A 46 1.05 12.75 9.53
C LEU A 46 1.01 11.24 9.60
N VAL A 47 1.66 10.61 8.64
CA VAL A 47 2.15 9.24 8.75
C VAL A 47 3.67 9.22 8.71
N PHE A 48 4.28 8.23 9.36
CA PHE A 48 5.72 8.03 9.32
C PHE A 48 6.02 6.83 8.43
N ILE A 49 6.95 6.98 7.48
CA ILE A 49 7.22 5.97 6.48
C ILE A 49 8.68 5.55 6.50
N ALA A 50 8.91 4.26 6.65
CA ALA A 50 10.19 3.63 6.38
C ALA A 50 10.12 2.76 5.11
N THR A 51 11.23 2.71 4.38
CA THR A 51 11.40 1.88 3.18
C THR A 51 12.52 0.86 3.43
N VAL A 52 12.61 -0.16 2.59
CA VAL A 52 13.67 -1.16 2.68
C VAL A 52 14.83 -0.79 1.76
N ARG A 53 16.05 -0.81 2.29
CA ARG A 53 17.30 -0.54 1.56
C ARG A 53 17.69 -1.75 0.69
N LYS A 54 18.70 -1.59 -0.17
CA LYS A 54 19.23 -2.70 -1.00
C LYS A 54 19.76 -3.88 -0.17
N ASN A 55 20.28 -3.61 1.01
CA ASN A 55 20.77 -4.63 1.94
C ASN A 55 19.67 -5.31 2.77
N GLY A 56 18.39 -5.11 2.44
CA GLY A 56 17.27 -5.69 3.14
C GLY A 56 16.86 -4.99 4.44
N MET A 57 17.59 -3.97 4.87
CA MET A 57 17.37 -3.31 6.16
C MET A 57 16.41 -2.12 6.04
N GLN A 58 15.66 -1.84 7.11
CA GLN A 58 14.78 -0.68 7.20
C GLN A 58 15.56 0.63 7.16
N SER A 59 14.97 1.64 6.51
CA SER A 59 15.43 3.02 6.64
C SER A 59 14.88 3.63 7.94
N LYS A 60 15.42 4.79 8.32
CA LYS A 60 14.77 5.64 9.32
C LYS A 60 13.37 6.01 8.81
N ALA A 61 12.37 5.98 9.69
CA ALA A 61 11.04 6.47 9.41
C ALA A 61 11.07 8.01 9.32
N ALA A 62 10.38 8.56 8.33
CA ALA A 62 10.27 9.99 8.12
C ALA A 62 8.79 10.40 8.09
N PRO A 63 8.43 11.54 8.70
CA PRO A 63 7.08 12.08 8.63
C PRO A 63 6.75 12.51 7.21
N VAL A 64 5.51 12.27 6.80
CA VAL A 64 4.97 12.74 5.52
C VAL A 64 3.49 13.10 5.67
N TRP A 65 3.06 14.08 4.94
CA TRP A 65 1.65 14.39 4.75
C TRP A 65 0.98 13.30 3.90
N PHE A 66 -0.28 13.03 4.16
CA PHE A 66 -1.04 12.01 3.45
C PHE A 66 -2.50 12.41 3.26
N THR A 67 -3.14 11.79 2.28
CA THR A 67 -4.59 11.81 2.10
C THR A 67 -5.10 10.38 1.91
N ASN A 68 -6.41 10.17 2.02
CA ASN A 68 -6.99 8.86 1.74
C ASN A 68 -7.06 8.61 0.23
N GLY A 69 -6.88 7.37 -0.17
CA GLY A 69 -7.11 6.94 -1.54
C GLY A 69 -8.60 6.96 -1.92
N THR A 70 -8.91 6.65 -3.18
CA THR A 70 -10.29 6.64 -3.70
C THR A 70 -11.15 5.51 -3.16
N ASP A 71 -10.53 4.44 -2.74
CA ASP A 71 -11.16 3.18 -2.31
C ASP A 71 -11.24 3.02 -0.78
N ASN A 72 -10.82 4.04 -0.02
CA ASN A 72 -10.64 3.99 1.43
C ASN A 72 -9.77 2.81 1.93
N ASN A 73 -9.12 2.10 1.00
CA ASN A 73 -8.22 0.98 1.29
C ASN A 73 -6.76 1.32 0.98
N SER A 74 -6.46 2.58 0.75
CA SER A 74 -5.13 3.06 0.47
C SER A 74 -4.95 4.47 0.99
N ILE A 75 -3.70 4.88 1.16
CA ILE A 75 -3.33 6.26 1.39
C ILE A 75 -2.49 6.79 0.22
N LEU A 76 -2.57 8.07 0.01
CA LEU A 76 -1.78 8.80 -0.98
C LEU A 76 -0.79 9.70 -0.25
N ILE A 77 0.44 9.69 -0.69
CA ILE A 77 1.49 10.61 -0.26
C ILE A 77 2.19 11.20 -1.46
N GLN A 78 2.98 12.23 -1.24
CA GLN A 78 3.88 12.77 -2.25
C GLN A 78 5.32 12.78 -1.77
N THR A 79 6.25 12.85 -2.72
CA THR A 79 7.67 13.09 -2.46
C THR A 79 8.37 13.53 -3.74
N GLU A 80 9.50 14.22 -3.62
CA GLU A 80 10.36 14.50 -4.78
C GLU A 80 10.83 13.19 -5.42
N HIS A 81 10.88 13.17 -6.76
CA HIS A 81 11.25 11.99 -7.54
C HIS A 81 12.70 11.52 -7.27
N THR A 82 13.58 12.42 -6.82
CA THR A 82 15.00 12.18 -6.53
C THR A 82 15.26 11.55 -5.18
N THR A 83 14.28 11.57 -4.27
CA THR A 83 14.46 11.06 -2.91
C THR A 83 14.79 9.56 -2.85
N TRP A 84 15.49 9.14 -1.80
CA TRP A 84 15.73 7.72 -1.54
C TRP A 84 14.45 6.92 -1.38
N LYS A 85 13.40 7.52 -0.84
CA LYS A 85 12.06 6.92 -0.72
C LYS A 85 11.51 6.57 -2.10
N ALA A 86 11.45 7.52 -3.02
CA ALA A 86 10.99 7.30 -4.39
C ALA A 86 11.83 6.24 -5.12
N LYS A 87 13.17 6.32 -5.01
CA LYS A 87 14.09 5.36 -5.63
C LYS A 87 13.89 3.94 -5.11
N ARG A 88 13.60 3.76 -3.83
CA ARG A 88 13.36 2.43 -3.23
C ARG A 88 12.00 1.88 -3.63
N ILE A 89 10.96 2.72 -3.64
CA ILE A 89 9.61 2.34 -4.07
C ILE A 89 9.61 1.91 -5.54
N ARG A 90 10.33 2.61 -6.43
CA ARG A 90 10.49 2.17 -7.83
C ARG A 90 11.11 0.78 -7.96
N ARG A 91 11.93 0.35 -7.01
CA ARG A 91 12.50 -1.01 -6.98
C ARG A 91 11.56 -2.05 -6.38
N GLY A 92 10.32 -1.70 -6.02
CA GLY A 92 9.38 -2.60 -5.38
C GLY A 92 9.59 -2.76 -3.87
N SER A 93 10.32 -1.81 -3.22
CA SER A 93 10.45 -1.84 -1.76
C SER A 93 9.08 -1.79 -1.09
N PRO A 94 8.74 -2.70 -0.18
CA PRO A 94 7.61 -2.51 0.71
C PRO A 94 7.86 -1.28 1.59
N VAL A 95 6.78 -0.75 2.14
CA VAL A 95 6.82 0.38 3.08
C VAL A 95 6.21 -0.03 4.41
N LEU A 96 6.82 0.45 5.48
CA LEU A 96 6.25 0.39 6.83
C LEU A 96 5.65 1.76 7.11
N VAL A 97 4.41 1.78 7.56
CA VAL A 97 3.64 3.00 7.81
C VAL A 97 3.21 3.00 9.27
N TRP A 98 3.53 4.06 10.01
CA TRP A 98 3.01 4.35 11.35
C TRP A 98 2.10 5.56 11.26
N ILE A 99 0.93 5.47 11.87
CA ILE A 99 -0.10 6.51 11.82
C ILE A 99 0.08 7.44 13.02
N GLY A 100 0.17 8.73 12.78
CA GLY A 100 0.26 9.80 13.79
C GLY A 100 1.64 9.93 14.43
N LYS A 101 2.27 8.85 14.88
CA LYS A 101 3.59 8.84 15.53
C LYS A 101 4.29 7.49 15.38
N PRO A 102 5.63 7.44 15.50
CA PRO A 102 6.35 6.17 15.62
C PRO A 102 5.83 5.38 16.82
N GLY A 103 5.57 4.08 16.64
CA GLY A 103 4.96 3.22 17.66
C GLY A 103 3.44 3.34 17.76
N GLY A 104 2.79 4.18 16.96
CA GLY A 104 1.34 4.21 16.79
C GLY A 104 0.83 3.01 15.98
N PRO A 105 -0.48 2.99 15.66
CA PRO A 105 -1.05 1.99 14.75
C PRO A 105 -0.23 1.93 13.45
N ALA A 106 0.05 0.72 12.98
CA ALA A 106 1.00 0.54 11.89
C ALA A 106 0.64 -0.63 10.98
N PHE A 107 1.05 -0.53 9.72
CA PHE A 107 0.93 -1.61 8.75
C PHE A 107 2.16 -1.65 7.82
N ILE A 108 2.38 -2.81 7.21
CA ILE A 108 3.27 -2.93 6.07
C ILE A 108 2.43 -2.88 4.80
N GLY A 109 2.86 -2.11 3.80
CA GLY A 109 2.11 -1.87 2.58
C GLY A 109 2.94 -1.99 1.30
N LYS A 110 2.24 -2.22 0.20
CA LYS A 110 2.76 -2.06 -1.16
C LYS A 110 2.65 -0.59 -1.54
N ALA A 111 3.76 0.00 -1.97
CA ALA A 111 3.80 1.37 -2.45
C ALA A 111 4.07 1.38 -3.95
N GLU A 112 3.30 2.19 -4.68
CA GLU A 112 3.39 2.33 -6.12
C GLU A 112 3.39 3.81 -6.49
N ILE A 113 4.37 4.23 -7.30
CA ILE A 113 4.35 5.56 -7.90
C ILE A 113 3.26 5.58 -8.96
N THR A 114 2.42 6.59 -8.93
CA THR A 114 1.31 6.72 -9.88
C THR A 114 1.42 8.02 -10.67
N ASN A 115 1.21 7.90 -11.97
CA ASN A 115 1.05 9.03 -12.89
C ASN A 115 -0.44 9.25 -13.24
N ASP A 116 -1.35 8.58 -12.55
CA ASP A 116 -2.79 8.76 -12.71
C ASP A 116 -3.18 10.19 -12.31
N SER A 117 -3.59 10.97 -13.28
CA SER A 117 -4.00 12.37 -13.08
C SER A 117 -5.21 12.52 -12.18
N ALA A 118 -6.12 11.54 -12.15
CA ALA A 118 -7.29 11.56 -11.27
C ALA A 118 -6.85 11.38 -9.80
N LEU A 119 -5.93 10.46 -9.53
CA LEU A 119 -5.36 10.28 -8.19
C LEU A 119 -4.53 11.49 -7.74
N GLN A 120 -3.75 12.08 -8.65
CA GLN A 120 -3.00 13.31 -8.35
C GLN A 120 -3.92 14.48 -8.03
N ASN A 121 -4.99 14.66 -8.82
CA ASN A 121 -5.97 15.72 -8.57
C ASN A 121 -6.72 15.50 -7.25
N LYS A 122 -7.12 14.26 -6.97
CA LYS A 122 -7.72 13.92 -5.68
C LYS A 122 -6.77 14.27 -4.54
N PHE A 123 -5.51 13.84 -4.62
CA PHE A 123 -4.50 14.16 -3.61
C PHE A 123 -4.40 15.67 -3.38
N LEU A 124 -4.30 16.47 -4.43
CA LEU A 124 -4.21 17.94 -4.33
C LEU A 124 -5.45 18.57 -3.69
N THR A 125 -6.65 18.05 -4.03
CA THR A 125 -7.92 18.55 -3.48
C THR A 125 -8.02 18.23 -1.99
N ASP A 126 -7.82 16.97 -1.63
CA ASP A 126 -7.90 16.50 -0.25
C ASP A 126 -6.79 17.12 0.62
N PHE A 127 -5.59 17.29 0.06
CA PHE A 127 -4.49 17.95 0.74
C PHE A 127 -4.85 19.40 1.13
N ARG A 128 -5.39 20.17 0.19
CA ARG A 128 -5.81 21.56 0.45
C ARG A 128 -6.91 21.66 1.49
N GLN A 129 -7.78 20.68 1.54
CA GLN A 129 -8.85 20.62 2.54
C GLN A 129 -8.31 20.22 3.91
N LYS A 130 -7.51 19.17 3.98
CA LYS A 130 -6.96 18.63 5.25
C LYS A 130 -5.93 19.58 5.88
N TYR A 131 -5.05 20.16 5.05
CA TYR A 131 -3.93 21.00 5.49
C TYR A 131 -4.11 22.46 5.07
N TRP A 132 -5.31 23.03 5.28
CA TRP A 132 -5.63 24.38 4.86
C TRP A 132 -4.67 25.44 5.41
N GLN A 133 -4.09 25.21 6.60
CA GLN A 133 -3.11 26.08 7.23
C GLN A 133 -1.79 26.17 6.43
N SER A 134 -1.35 25.06 5.82
CA SER A 134 -0.14 25.05 4.99
C SER A 134 -0.29 25.95 3.76
N ARG A 135 -1.51 26.09 3.25
CA ARG A 135 -1.83 26.98 2.13
C ARG A 135 -1.61 28.45 2.48
N LEU A 136 -1.92 28.85 3.71
CA LEU A 136 -1.68 30.23 4.17
C LEU A 136 -0.19 30.58 4.21
N LEU A 137 0.65 29.57 4.38
CA LEU A 137 2.10 29.69 4.43
C LEU A 137 2.77 29.48 3.05
N GLY A 138 1.99 29.33 1.98
CA GLY A 138 2.52 29.04 0.65
C GLY A 138 3.18 27.64 0.53
N MET A 139 2.92 26.75 1.49
CA MET A 139 3.49 25.40 1.50
C MET A 139 2.46 24.37 0.97
N GLY A 140 2.96 23.39 0.27
CA GLY A 140 2.15 22.27 -0.21
C GLY A 140 2.40 21.96 -1.68
N PRO A 141 1.91 20.79 -2.12
CA PRO A 141 2.11 20.35 -3.49
C PRO A 141 1.32 21.16 -4.49
N SER A 142 1.89 21.33 -5.66
CA SER A 142 1.24 21.97 -6.80
C SER A 142 1.02 20.98 -7.95
N ARG A 143 0.06 21.30 -8.84
CA ARG A 143 -0.13 20.53 -10.05
C ARG A 143 1.08 20.62 -10.99
N ALA A 144 1.73 21.79 -11.03
CA ALA A 144 2.90 22.01 -11.89
C ALA A 144 4.04 21.05 -11.54
N GLU A 145 4.29 20.82 -10.25
CA GLU A 145 5.33 19.88 -9.79
C GLU A 145 5.05 18.42 -10.16
N PHE A 146 3.78 18.01 -10.20
CA PHE A 146 3.42 16.67 -10.71
C PHE A 146 3.58 16.58 -12.24
N VAL A 147 3.20 17.60 -12.97
CA VAL A 147 3.32 17.66 -14.43
C VAL A 147 4.79 17.69 -14.86
N SER A 148 5.63 18.46 -14.17
CA SER A 148 7.08 18.51 -14.43
C SER A 148 7.81 17.22 -14.00
N GLY A 149 7.17 16.37 -13.18
CA GLY A 149 7.78 15.18 -12.63
C GLY A 149 8.73 15.46 -11.45
N GLU A 150 8.81 16.69 -10.97
CA GLU A 150 9.59 17.03 -9.78
C GLU A 150 9.04 16.32 -8.53
N GLN A 151 7.72 16.30 -8.41
CA GLN A 151 7.01 15.55 -7.39
C GLN A 151 6.34 14.30 -7.99
N VAL A 152 6.28 13.23 -7.21
CA VAL A 152 5.57 12.01 -7.57
C VAL A 152 4.52 11.68 -6.52
N ALA A 153 3.34 11.28 -6.98
CA ALA A 153 2.32 10.72 -6.12
C ALA A 153 2.61 9.22 -5.89
N ILE A 154 2.42 8.76 -4.67
CA ILE A 154 2.61 7.38 -4.27
C ILE A 154 1.33 6.89 -3.62
N LYS A 155 0.75 5.83 -4.19
CA LYS A 155 -0.35 5.07 -3.60
C LYS A 155 0.24 3.96 -2.72
N ILE A 156 -0.21 3.88 -1.47
CA ILE A 156 0.19 2.84 -0.52
C ILE A 156 -1.04 2.04 -0.16
N THR A 157 -1.01 0.74 -0.47
CA THR A 157 -2.06 -0.22 -0.17
C THR A 157 -1.56 -1.14 0.94
N PRO A 158 -2.27 -1.28 2.07
CA PRO A 158 -1.90 -2.19 3.12
C PRO A 158 -1.79 -3.63 2.62
N LEU A 159 -0.82 -4.36 3.14
CA LEU A 159 -0.66 -5.79 2.95
C LEU A 159 -0.98 -6.54 4.25
N ARG A 160 -0.54 -5.97 5.38
CA ARG A 160 -0.73 -6.57 6.71
C ARG A 160 -0.58 -5.51 7.80
N ASP A 161 -1.43 -5.60 8.83
CA ASP A 161 -1.28 -4.81 10.04
C ASP A 161 -0.05 -5.28 10.83
N LEU A 162 0.59 -4.35 11.51
CA LEU A 162 1.69 -4.63 12.42
C LEU A 162 1.16 -4.68 13.86
N PRO A 163 1.84 -5.43 14.76
CA PRO A 163 1.47 -5.48 16.16
C PRO A 163 1.40 -4.08 16.78
N GLU A 164 0.55 -3.93 17.77
CA GLU A 164 0.48 -2.69 18.54
C GLU A 164 1.82 -2.40 19.22
N GLY A 165 2.21 -1.13 19.21
CA GLY A 165 3.51 -0.72 19.75
C GLY A 165 4.72 -1.07 18.89
N PHE A 166 4.51 -1.63 17.69
CA PHE A 166 5.61 -1.90 16.77
C PHE A 166 6.36 -0.60 16.43
N THR A 167 7.64 -0.57 16.76
CA THR A 167 8.49 0.60 16.53
C THR A 167 9.38 0.42 15.30
N SER A 168 9.76 1.53 14.67
CA SER A 168 10.76 1.53 13.61
C SER A 168 12.13 1.17 14.18
N ALA A 169 12.77 0.19 13.57
CA ALA A 169 14.13 -0.23 13.91
C ALA A 169 15.05 -0.06 12.70
N PRO A 170 15.58 1.15 12.46
CA PRO A 170 16.48 1.39 11.34
C PRO A 170 17.71 0.48 11.41
N GLY A 171 18.04 -0.15 10.28
CA GLY A 171 19.17 -1.10 10.23
C GLY A 171 18.80 -2.55 10.58
N THR A 172 17.53 -2.84 10.85
CA THR A 172 17.04 -4.22 11.00
C THR A 172 16.20 -4.63 9.79
N PRO A 173 16.02 -5.94 9.52
CA PRO A 173 15.08 -6.40 8.52
C PRO A 173 13.63 -5.98 8.86
N PRO A 174 12.78 -5.73 7.85
CA PRO A 174 11.35 -5.54 8.09
C PRO A 174 10.71 -6.85 8.56
N PRO A 175 9.56 -6.80 9.23
CA PRO A 175 8.77 -8.00 9.49
C PRO A 175 8.42 -8.73 8.19
N PRO A 176 8.30 -10.07 8.19
CA PRO A 176 7.91 -10.83 7.01
C PRO A 176 6.53 -10.38 6.52
N LEU A 177 6.30 -10.43 5.20
CA LEU A 177 5.02 -10.05 4.59
C LEU A 177 3.92 -11.09 4.90
N GLU A 178 4.29 -12.34 5.05
CA GLU A 178 3.38 -13.41 5.43
C GLU A 178 3.20 -13.42 6.94
N SER A 179 1.95 -13.58 7.39
CA SER A 179 1.67 -13.90 8.79
C SER A 179 2.35 -15.22 9.07
N ALA A 180 3.20 -15.30 10.09
CA ALA A 180 3.62 -16.60 10.60
C ALA A 180 2.34 -17.35 10.98
N THR A 181 1.94 -18.30 10.17
CA THR A 181 0.86 -19.23 10.51
C THR A 181 1.36 -19.99 11.71
N THR A 182 0.93 -19.59 12.89
CA THR A 182 1.20 -20.30 14.13
C THR A 182 0.57 -21.69 13.94
N LYS A 183 1.44 -22.71 13.87
CA LYS A 183 1.03 -24.11 13.91
C LYS A 183 0.48 -24.42 15.30
#